data_07103fbfa506f091f2f9db7dbc2ebd52
#
_entry.id   07103fbfa506f091f2f9db7dbc2ebd52
#
_cell.length_a   1.000
_cell.length_b   1.000
_cell.length_c   1.000
_cell.angle_alpha   90.00
_cell.angle_beta   90.00
_cell.angle_gamma   90.00
#
_symmetry.space_group_name_H-M   'P 1'
#
loop_
_entity.id
_entity.type
_entity.pdbx_description
1 polymer ?
#
loop_
_entity_poly.entity_id
_entity_poly.type
_entity_poly.pdbx_seq_one_letter_code
_entity_poly.pdbx_strand_id
1 'polypeptide(L)'
;MKIAVACGGTGGHIFPGLATADILRQRGHDITLWLAGKDVETPAVKDWAGPVVTVQAEGLPSGFSLRAVRAAWRLLRAARACRRIMRPNRPDVLLAMGSYASVGPVCAALSLGIPVVLHEANVLPGRTISLFSRWATAVAGSFEETRFYLRRKDIVVTGMPIRKELEKAARTIPPHETGRDIFTLLVMGGSRGAHRLNDLVSAAVIQIHKGGHRIRVIHLTGVADEATIRKAYQDAGVNAVVSAFEQDMAPIYAAADIAICRSGASTCAELLDFAVPALQVPYPEATKDHQMVNARAMEKAGAVDVVPERDLSLPWLTDYIVGCMQTPGRLARMSAASRSRAMQSAAESLASLVIQVGNGEYGRTV
;
A
#
# COMPACT_ATOMS: atom_id res chain seq x y z
N MET A 1 -9.44 -3.37 25.97
CA MET A 1 -10.56 -3.68 25.04
C MET A 1 -10.20 -4.91 24.22
N LYS A 2 -11.24 -5.64 23.76
CA LYS A 2 -11.10 -6.71 22.79
C LYS A 2 -11.30 -6.12 21.38
N ILE A 3 -10.33 -6.25 20.51
CA ILE A 3 -10.37 -5.67 19.17
C ILE A 3 -10.19 -6.78 18.13
N ALA A 4 -11.11 -6.83 17.17
CA ALA A 4 -10.98 -7.71 16.01
C ALA A 4 -10.35 -6.93 14.84
N VAL A 5 -9.34 -7.50 14.17
CA VAL A 5 -8.68 -6.88 13.00
C VAL A 5 -8.80 -7.81 11.80
N ALA A 6 -9.63 -7.43 10.83
CA ALA A 6 -9.85 -8.19 9.58
C ALA A 6 -8.97 -7.63 8.46
N CYS A 7 -7.84 -8.30 8.17
CA CYS A 7 -6.82 -7.79 7.25
C CYS A 7 -6.34 -8.78 6.20
N GLY A 8 -7.07 -9.88 5.94
CA GLY A 8 -6.69 -10.87 4.95
C GLY A 8 -6.85 -10.44 3.49
N GLY A 9 -6.28 -11.21 2.57
CA GLY A 9 -6.48 -11.13 1.12
C GLY A 9 -5.23 -10.83 0.29
N THR A 10 -4.48 -9.81 0.60
CA THR A 10 -3.21 -9.44 -0.05
C THR A 10 -2.30 -8.71 0.93
N GLY A 11 -1.00 -8.63 0.61
CA GLY A 11 -0.03 -7.89 1.42
C GLY A 11 -0.44 -6.44 1.69
N GLY A 12 -1.07 -5.77 0.72
CA GLY A 12 -1.59 -4.41 0.89
C GLY A 12 -2.70 -4.23 1.95
N HIS A 13 -3.28 -5.32 2.43
CA HIS A 13 -4.24 -5.31 3.55
C HIS A 13 -3.65 -5.95 4.82
N ILE A 14 -2.78 -6.96 4.65
CA ILE A 14 -2.17 -7.68 5.76
C ILE A 14 -1.18 -6.80 6.51
N PHE A 15 -0.20 -6.22 5.81
CA PHE A 15 0.84 -5.42 6.47
C PHE A 15 0.29 -4.21 7.24
N PRO A 16 -0.60 -3.36 6.69
CA PRO A 16 -1.14 -2.24 7.46
C PRO A 16 -2.05 -2.69 8.60
N GLY A 17 -2.75 -3.82 8.44
CA GLY A 17 -3.54 -4.42 9.52
C GLY A 17 -2.67 -4.91 10.67
N LEU A 18 -1.55 -5.59 10.37
CA LEU A 18 -0.57 -6.04 11.36
C LEU A 18 0.12 -4.86 12.05
N ALA A 19 0.57 -3.86 11.30
CA ALA A 19 1.19 -2.66 11.87
C ALA A 19 0.27 -1.97 12.88
N THR A 20 -1.02 -1.82 12.55
CA THR A 20 -2.02 -1.26 13.46
C THR A 20 -2.31 -2.18 14.66
N ALA A 21 -2.41 -3.50 14.42
CA ALA A 21 -2.65 -4.48 15.47
C ALA A 21 -1.52 -4.52 16.50
N ASP A 22 -0.27 -4.38 16.06
CA ASP A 22 0.89 -4.31 16.95
C ASP A 22 0.86 -3.07 17.85
N ILE A 23 0.49 -1.90 17.33
CA ILE A 23 0.31 -0.69 18.11
C ILE A 23 -0.80 -0.88 19.16
N LEU A 24 -1.95 -1.41 18.75
CA LEU A 24 -3.07 -1.67 19.65
C LEU A 24 -2.67 -2.64 20.78
N ARG A 25 -1.92 -3.69 20.46
CA ARG A 25 -1.40 -4.64 21.45
C ARG A 25 -0.40 -4.00 22.41
N GLN A 26 0.51 -3.16 21.92
CA GLN A 26 1.45 -2.39 22.75
C GLN A 26 0.74 -1.44 23.72
N ARG A 27 -0.45 -0.95 23.35
CA ARG A 27 -1.33 -0.13 24.21
C ARG A 27 -2.17 -0.97 25.17
N GLY A 28 -1.94 -2.30 25.28
CA GLY A 28 -2.59 -3.19 26.24
C GLY A 28 -3.98 -3.68 25.83
N HIS A 29 -4.30 -3.71 24.53
CA HIS A 29 -5.56 -4.26 24.04
C HIS A 29 -5.42 -5.72 23.60
N ASP A 30 -6.51 -6.51 23.75
CA ASP A 30 -6.60 -7.90 23.31
C ASP A 30 -6.97 -7.96 21.83
N ILE A 31 -6.04 -8.37 21.00
CA ILE A 31 -6.21 -8.36 19.54
C ILE A 31 -6.44 -9.76 19.01
N THR A 32 -7.48 -9.93 18.17
CA THR A 32 -7.71 -11.14 17.39
C THR A 32 -7.65 -10.79 15.90
N LEU A 33 -6.74 -11.43 15.17
CA LEU A 33 -6.67 -11.28 13.70
C LEU A 33 -7.71 -12.16 13.03
N TRP A 34 -8.35 -11.64 11.97
CA TRP A 34 -9.28 -12.34 11.11
C TRP A 34 -8.72 -12.36 9.68
N LEU A 35 -8.28 -13.54 9.21
CA LEU A 35 -7.52 -13.71 7.98
C LEU A 35 -8.18 -14.74 7.07
N ALA A 36 -7.96 -14.65 5.75
CA ALA A 36 -8.30 -15.76 4.86
C ALA A 36 -7.32 -16.93 5.08
N GLY A 37 -7.77 -18.17 4.91
CA GLY A 37 -6.98 -19.36 5.24
C GLY A 37 -5.59 -19.39 4.60
N LYS A 38 -5.47 -18.95 3.34
CA LYS A 38 -4.20 -18.85 2.61
C LYS A 38 -3.22 -17.80 3.18
N ASP A 39 -3.72 -16.83 3.93
CA ASP A 39 -2.91 -15.71 4.43
C ASP A 39 -2.18 -16.06 5.73
N VAL A 40 -2.63 -17.09 6.45
CA VAL A 40 -2.05 -17.54 7.73
C VAL A 40 -0.62 -18.05 7.55
N GLU A 41 -0.30 -18.58 6.38
CA GLU A 41 1.03 -19.11 6.06
C GLU A 41 2.02 -18.04 5.61
N THR A 42 1.58 -16.79 5.46
CA THR A 42 2.48 -15.71 5.05
C THR A 42 3.52 -15.43 6.15
N PRO A 43 4.80 -15.17 5.79
CA PRO A 43 5.85 -14.91 6.77
C PRO A 43 5.47 -13.83 7.80
N ALA A 44 4.85 -12.74 7.34
CA ALA A 44 4.43 -11.64 8.21
C ALA A 44 3.41 -12.03 9.30
N VAL A 45 2.58 -13.06 9.04
CA VAL A 45 1.59 -13.56 10.00
C VAL A 45 2.19 -14.59 10.95
N LYS A 46 3.23 -15.31 10.53
CA LYS A 46 3.91 -16.31 11.36
C LYS A 46 4.54 -15.70 12.62
N ASP A 47 4.98 -14.45 12.54
CA ASP A 47 5.57 -13.72 13.67
C ASP A 47 4.51 -13.15 14.64
N TRP A 48 3.23 -13.25 14.28
CA TRP A 48 2.13 -12.79 15.11
C TRP A 48 1.88 -13.74 16.29
N ALA A 49 2.10 -13.26 17.50
CA ALA A 49 1.97 -14.07 18.75
C ALA A 49 0.54 -14.07 19.34
N GLY A 50 -0.44 -13.48 18.67
CA GLY A 50 -1.82 -13.39 19.17
C GLY A 50 -2.79 -14.39 18.51
N PRO A 51 -4.06 -14.42 18.94
CA PRO A 51 -5.09 -15.26 18.33
C PRO A 51 -5.34 -14.93 16.87
N VAL A 52 -5.53 -15.98 16.05
CA VAL A 52 -5.90 -15.87 14.63
C VAL A 52 -7.18 -16.66 14.37
N VAL A 53 -8.15 -16.02 13.74
CA VAL A 53 -9.37 -16.65 13.25
C VAL A 53 -9.32 -16.73 11.73
N THR A 54 -9.42 -17.94 11.20
CA THR A 54 -9.46 -18.16 9.76
C THR A 54 -10.88 -18.01 9.22
N VAL A 55 -11.04 -17.19 8.19
CA VAL A 55 -12.33 -16.96 7.51
C VAL A 55 -12.31 -17.49 6.08
N GLN A 56 -13.47 -17.97 5.62
CA GLN A 56 -13.66 -18.26 4.21
C GLN A 56 -13.84 -16.94 3.46
N ALA A 57 -12.88 -16.61 2.59
CA ALA A 57 -12.91 -15.40 1.79
C ALA A 57 -13.38 -15.71 0.38
N GLU A 58 -14.46 -15.09 -0.04
CA GLU A 58 -14.98 -15.17 -1.40
C GLU A 58 -15.24 -13.77 -1.97
N GLY A 59 -15.05 -13.66 -3.31
CA GLY A 59 -15.31 -12.40 -4.01
C GLY A 59 -16.80 -12.04 -3.97
N LEU A 60 -17.09 -10.73 -3.87
CA LEU A 60 -18.44 -10.22 -4.05
C LEU A 60 -18.93 -10.52 -5.47
N PRO A 61 -20.15 -11.07 -5.64
CA PRO A 61 -20.68 -11.39 -6.94
C PRO A 61 -20.87 -10.14 -7.81
N SER A 62 -20.68 -10.28 -9.10
CA SER A 62 -20.95 -9.23 -10.09
C SER A 62 -22.05 -9.69 -11.03
N GLY A 63 -23.08 -8.84 -11.20
CA GLY A 63 -24.22 -9.11 -12.10
C GLY A 63 -25.25 -10.09 -11.55
N PHE A 64 -26.34 -10.27 -12.32
CA PHE A 64 -27.42 -11.21 -12.03
C PHE A 64 -27.16 -12.52 -12.76
N SER A 65 -26.71 -13.56 -12.04
CA SER A 65 -26.48 -14.89 -12.57
C SER A 65 -26.64 -15.94 -11.49
N LEU A 66 -26.83 -17.22 -11.86
CA LEU A 66 -26.82 -18.34 -10.91
C LEU A 66 -25.52 -18.41 -10.10
N ARG A 67 -24.41 -17.96 -10.69
CA ARG A 67 -23.12 -17.83 -9.99
C ARG A 67 -23.19 -16.75 -8.89
N ALA A 68 -23.89 -15.63 -9.16
CA ALA A 68 -24.08 -14.55 -8.18
C ALA A 68 -24.94 -15.02 -6.99
N VAL A 69 -26.00 -15.81 -7.24
CA VAL A 69 -26.84 -16.38 -6.17
C VAL A 69 -26.02 -17.34 -5.28
N ARG A 70 -25.24 -18.22 -5.90
CA ARG A 70 -24.33 -19.12 -5.15
C ARG A 70 -23.30 -18.35 -4.32
N ALA A 71 -22.71 -17.31 -4.89
CA ALA A 71 -21.74 -16.47 -4.17
C ALA A 71 -22.40 -15.73 -3.00
N ALA A 72 -23.61 -15.16 -3.18
CA ALA A 72 -24.38 -14.54 -2.11
C ALA A 72 -24.69 -15.54 -0.97
N TRP A 73 -25.07 -16.75 -1.31
CA TRP A 73 -25.35 -17.80 -0.32
C TRP A 73 -24.08 -18.18 0.48
N ARG A 74 -22.93 -18.31 -0.19
CA ARG A 74 -21.64 -18.56 0.48
C ARG A 74 -21.23 -17.41 1.38
N LEU A 75 -21.44 -16.16 0.94
CA LEU A 75 -21.20 -14.99 1.78
C LEU A 75 -22.09 -14.99 3.03
N LEU A 76 -23.37 -15.37 2.89
CA LEU A 76 -24.26 -15.51 4.04
C LEU A 76 -23.80 -16.61 5.00
N ARG A 77 -23.31 -17.75 4.48
CA ARG A 77 -22.71 -18.82 5.31
C ARG A 77 -21.45 -18.32 6.03
N ALA A 78 -20.56 -17.65 5.32
CA ALA A 78 -19.35 -17.06 5.91
C ALA A 78 -19.70 -16.04 7.00
N ALA A 79 -20.67 -15.15 6.76
CA ALA A 79 -21.12 -14.18 7.75
C ALA A 79 -21.72 -14.87 9.00
N ARG A 80 -22.54 -15.92 8.81
CA ARG A 80 -23.08 -16.71 9.95
C ARG A 80 -21.99 -17.45 10.71
N ALA A 81 -20.98 -18.00 10.03
CA ALA A 81 -19.84 -18.63 10.67
C ALA A 81 -19.05 -17.62 11.49
N CYS A 82 -18.72 -16.46 10.91
CA CYS A 82 -18.06 -15.37 11.63
C CYS A 82 -18.87 -14.91 12.83
N ARG A 83 -20.19 -14.75 12.70
CA ARG A 83 -21.08 -14.37 13.80
C ARG A 83 -21.07 -15.40 14.94
N ARG A 84 -21.05 -16.71 14.60
CA ARG A 84 -21.01 -17.79 15.60
C ARG A 84 -19.70 -17.76 16.40
N ILE A 85 -18.56 -17.46 15.74
CA ILE A 85 -17.27 -17.34 16.39
C ILE A 85 -17.18 -16.06 17.21
N MET A 86 -17.70 -14.94 16.69
CA MET A 86 -17.59 -13.61 17.30
C MET A 86 -18.51 -13.43 18.52
N ARG A 87 -19.67 -14.11 18.53
CA ARG A 87 -20.71 -13.94 19.57
C ARG A 87 -20.22 -14.29 20.99
N PRO A 88 -19.57 -15.43 21.27
CA PRO A 88 -19.10 -15.76 22.62
C PRO A 88 -17.92 -14.90 23.09
N ASN A 89 -17.07 -14.44 22.18
CA ASN A 89 -15.93 -13.54 22.45
C ASN A 89 -16.13 -12.22 21.72
N ARG A 90 -17.24 -11.54 22.04
CA ARG A 90 -17.65 -10.31 21.39
C ARG A 90 -16.54 -9.25 21.51
N PRO A 91 -16.00 -8.74 20.40
CA PRO A 91 -15.08 -7.61 20.43
C PRO A 91 -15.83 -6.30 20.68
N ASP A 92 -15.15 -5.32 21.26
CA ASP A 92 -15.66 -3.97 21.49
C ASP A 92 -15.70 -3.17 20.18
N VAL A 93 -14.80 -3.48 19.23
CA VAL A 93 -14.71 -2.85 17.90
C VAL A 93 -14.09 -3.80 16.88
N LEU A 94 -14.51 -3.68 15.62
CA LEU A 94 -13.88 -4.33 14.47
C LEU A 94 -13.17 -3.29 13.61
N LEU A 95 -11.86 -3.47 13.37
CA LEU A 95 -11.13 -2.82 12.29
C LEU A 95 -11.12 -3.74 11.07
N ALA A 96 -11.53 -3.23 9.91
CA ALA A 96 -11.50 -3.98 8.66
C ALA A 96 -10.71 -3.22 7.59
N MET A 97 -9.63 -3.85 7.10
CA MET A 97 -8.70 -3.28 6.12
C MET A 97 -9.18 -3.40 4.67
N GLY A 98 -10.43 -3.80 4.46
CA GLY A 98 -10.94 -4.08 3.11
C GLY A 98 -10.73 -5.53 2.67
N SER A 99 -10.65 -5.75 1.37
CA SER A 99 -10.63 -7.05 0.72
C SER A 99 -11.89 -7.90 0.93
N TYR A 100 -11.96 -9.04 0.26
CA TYR A 100 -13.08 -9.98 0.40
C TYR A 100 -13.05 -10.73 1.74
N ALA A 101 -11.87 -10.87 2.35
CA ALA A 101 -11.73 -11.51 3.67
C ALA A 101 -12.45 -10.74 4.78
N SER A 102 -12.63 -9.42 4.62
CA SER A 102 -13.33 -8.58 5.61
C SER A 102 -14.85 -8.67 5.53
N VAL A 103 -15.44 -9.17 4.44
CA VAL A 103 -16.92 -9.16 4.25
C VAL A 103 -17.64 -9.94 5.35
N GLY A 104 -17.21 -11.18 5.61
CA GLY A 104 -17.81 -12.01 6.67
C GLY A 104 -17.73 -11.38 8.06
N PRO A 105 -16.53 -10.99 8.53
CA PRO A 105 -16.35 -10.29 9.80
C PRO A 105 -17.17 -8.99 9.92
N VAL A 106 -17.22 -8.15 8.89
CA VAL A 106 -17.99 -6.89 8.88
C VAL A 106 -19.49 -7.18 9.00
N CYS A 107 -20.05 -8.13 8.20
CA CYS A 107 -21.44 -8.54 8.32
C CYS A 107 -21.77 -9.09 9.72
N ALA A 108 -20.87 -9.88 10.30
CA ALA A 108 -21.03 -10.41 11.64
C ALA A 108 -21.05 -9.30 12.69
N ALA A 109 -20.09 -8.38 12.65
CA ALA A 109 -19.98 -7.26 13.56
C ALA A 109 -21.24 -6.37 13.51
N LEU A 110 -21.65 -5.94 12.32
CA LEU A 110 -22.87 -5.14 12.12
C LEU A 110 -24.11 -5.85 12.66
N SER A 111 -24.26 -7.17 12.43
CA SER A 111 -25.39 -7.95 12.93
C SER A 111 -25.41 -8.16 14.44
N LEU A 112 -24.29 -7.93 15.12
CA LEU A 112 -24.13 -8.00 16.56
C LEU A 112 -24.12 -6.59 17.22
N GLY A 113 -24.29 -5.52 16.44
CA GLY A 113 -24.21 -4.15 16.94
C GLY A 113 -22.81 -3.79 17.44
N ILE A 114 -21.77 -4.36 16.84
CA ILE A 114 -20.37 -4.05 17.15
C ILE A 114 -19.93 -2.90 16.24
N PRO A 115 -19.34 -1.82 16.80
CA PRO A 115 -18.81 -0.72 16.01
C PRO A 115 -17.75 -1.20 14.98
N VAL A 116 -17.81 -0.62 13.80
CA VAL A 116 -16.91 -0.99 12.69
C VAL A 116 -16.13 0.22 12.22
N VAL A 117 -14.81 0.09 12.19
CA VAL A 117 -13.89 1.01 11.52
C VAL A 117 -13.44 0.34 10.21
N LEU A 118 -13.65 1.01 9.09
CA LEU A 118 -13.13 0.58 7.78
C LEU A 118 -11.89 1.40 7.44
N HIS A 119 -10.88 0.78 6.86
CA HIS A 119 -9.72 1.48 6.31
C HIS A 119 -9.63 1.25 4.81
N GLU A 120 -9.49 2.33 4.03
CA GLU A 120 -9.28 2.30 2.58
C GLU A 120 -7.86 2.77 2.25
N ALA A 121 -7.12 1.90 1.59
CA ALA A 121 -5.74 2.13 1.20
C ALA A 121 -5.59 3.01 -0.06
N ASN A 122 -6.55 2.94 -0.98
CA ASN A 122 -6.49 3.61 -2.29
C ASN A 122 -7.41 4.82 -2.33
N VAL A 123 -7.17 5.71 -3.30
CA VAL A 123 -8.10 6.81 -3.61
C VAL A 123 -9.45 6.26 -4.06
N LEU A 124 -9.45 5.30 -4.99
CA LEU A 124 -10.67 4.60 -5.41
C LEU A 124 -11.00 3.47 -4.45
N PRO A 125 -12.11 3.56 -3.71
CA PRO A 125 -12.43 2.57 -2.70
C PRO A 125 -12.77 1.22 -3.32
N GLY A 126 -12.27 0.16 -2.66
CA GLY A 126 -12.59 -1.21 -2.98
C GLY A 126 -14.09 -1.50 -2.80
N ARG A 127 -14.59 -2.57 -3.44
CA ARG A 127 -16.02 -2.95 -3.39
C ARG A 127 -16.53 -3.15 -1.96
N THR A 128 -15.73 -3.74 -1.10
CA THR A 128 -16.07 -3.98 0.31
C THR A 128 -16.27 -2.66 1.05
N ILE A 129 -15.31 -1.74 0.93
CA ILE A 129 -15.40 -0.42 1.57
C ILE A 129 -16.57 0.38 1.02
N SER A 130 -16.72 0.44 -0.31
CA SER A 130 -17.84 1.13 -0.96
C SER A 130 -19.21 0.62 -0.49
N LEU A 131 -19.34 -0.70 -0.28
CA LEU A 131 -20.59 -1.32 0.16
C LEU A 131 -20.89 -1.00 1.62
N PHE A 132 -19.91 -1.16 2.51
CA PHE A 132 -20.14 -1.10 3.96
C PHE A 132 -19.92 0.29 4.57
N SER A 133 -19.36 1.24 3.83
CA SER A 133 -19.05 2.60 4.35
C SER A 133 -20.25 3.29 4.98
N ARG A 134 -21.46 3.09 4.45
CA ARG A 134 -22.70 3.70 4.98
C ARG A 134 -23.14 3.18 6.34
N TRP A 135 -22.71 1.98 6.73
CA TRP A 135 -23.07 1.34 8.01
C TRP A 135 -21.92 1.31 9.01
N ALA A 136 -20.71 1.62 8.56
CA ALA A 136 -19.55 1.67 9.43
C ALA A 136 -19.64 2.87 10.38
N THR A 137 -19.14 2.71 11.59
CA THR A 137 -19.07 3.79 12.57
C THR A 137 -18.09 4.86 12.09
N ALA A 138 -16.93 4.47 11.60
CA ALA A 138 -15.94 5.36 11.00
C ALA A 138 -15.35 4.76 9.73
N VAL A 139 -14.90 5.63 8.82
CA VAL A 139 -14.09 5.25 7.66
C VAL A 139 -12.79 6.03 7.70
N ALA A 140 -11.69 5.32 7.81
CA ALA A 140 -10.34 5.83 7.67
C ALA A 140 -9.88 5.71 6.21
N GLY A 141 -9.06 6.63 5.74
CA GLY A 141 -8.50 6.60 4.40
C GLY A 141 -7.04 7.00 4.36
N SER A 142 -6.30 6.44 3.41
CA SER A 142 -4.92 6.85 3.14
C SER A 142 -4.86 8.16 2.36
N PHE A 143 -5.88 8.46 1.58
CA PHE A 143 -5.98 9.64 0.74
C PHE A 143 -7.24 10.46 1.08
N GLU A 144 -7.09 11.77 1.14
CA GLU A 144 -8.21 12.69 1.35
C GLU A 144 -9.22 12.61 0.21
N GLU A 145 -8.75 12.41 -1.00
CA GLU A 145 -9.53 12.32 -2.22
C GLU A 145 -10.53 11.16 -2.22
N THR A 146 -10.33 10.14 -1.38
CA THR A 146 -11.25 8.99 -1.22
C THR A 146 -12.67 9.43 -0.87
N ARG A 147 -12.84 10.57 -0.18
CA ARG A 147 -14.16 11.15 0.15
C ARG A 147 -15.03 11.43 -1.07
N PHE A 148 -14.43 11.70 -2.23
CA PHE A 148 -15.19 12.01 -3.44
C PHE A 148 -15.82 10.77 -4.07
N TYR A 149 -15.34 9.58 -3.73
CA TYR A 149 -15.78 8.30 -4.28
C TYR A 149 -16.67 7.48 -3.34
N LEU A 150 -16.88 7.95 -2.11
CA LEU A 150 -17.79 7.34 -1.15
C LEU A 150 -19.08 8.15 -1.04
N ARG A 151 -20.18 7.48 -0.67
CA ARG A 151 -21.46 8.16 -0.38
C ARG A 151 -21.37 9.00 0.89
N ARG A 152 -20.63 8.50 1.90
CA ARG A 152 -20.30 9.29 3.09
C ARG A 152 -19.06 10.15 2.81
N LYS A 153 -19.08 11.40 3.27
CA LYS A 153 -18.02 12.38 3.02
C LYS A 153 -17.11 12.60 4.24
N ASP A 154 -17.55 12.16 5.40
CA ASP A 154 -16.86 12.25 6.69
C ASP A 154 -15.86 11.10 6.84
N ILE A 155 -14.79 11.13 6.08
CA ILE A 155 -13.67 10.21 6.27
C ILE A 155 -12.59 10.83 7.16
N VAL A 156 -11.94 10.01 7.95
CA VAL A 156 -10.77 10.38 8.74
C VAL A 156 -9.53 10.02 7.95
N VAL A 157 -8.71 11.00 7.59
CA VAL A 157 -7.45 10.74 6.89
C VAL A 157 -6.41 10.30 7.93
N THR A 158 -6.12 9.00 7.97
CA THR A 158 -5.13 8.41 8.89
C THR A 158 -3.81 8.08 8.22
N GLY A 159 -3.76 8.15 6.89
CA GLY A 159 -2.66 7.64 6.11
C GLY A 159 -2.69 6.11 5.94
N MET A 160 -1.70 5.59 5.24
CA MET A 160 -1.49 4.17 5.03
C MET A 160 -0.49 3.63 6.05
N PRO A 161 -0.89 2.77 6.99
CA PRO A 161 0.07 2.14 7.90
C PRO A 161 1.11 1.34 7.11
N ILE A 162 2.37 1.64 7.29
CA ILE A 162 3.50 0.89 6.75
C ILE A 162 4.14 0.03 7.85
N ARG A 163 5.07 -0.83 7.47
CA ARG A 163 5.81 -1.66 8.43
C ARG A 163 6.54 -0.78 9.44
N LYS A 164 6.49 -1.15 10.72
CA LYS A 164 7.05 -0.37 11.83
C LYS A 164 8.54 -0.05 11.66
N GLU A 165 9.29 -1.01 11.13
CA GLU A 165 10.73 -0.87 10.87
C GLU A 165 10.98 0.22 9.82
N LEU A 166 10.19 0.25 8.75
CA LEU A 166 10.26 1.28 7.71
C LEU A 166 9.87 2.66 8.26
N GLU A 167 8.78 2.73 9.02
CA GLU A 167 8.33 3.99 9.62
C GLU A 167 9.39 4.57 10.56
N LYS A 168 9.99 3.72 11.40
CA LYS A 168 11.09 4.13 12.28
C LYS A 168 12.31 4.61 11.49
N ALA A 169 12.69 3.89 10.43
CA ALA A 169 13.82 4.25 9.59
C ALA A 169 13.57 5.59 8.86
N ALA A 170 12.36 5.81 8.32
CA ALA A 170 12.01 7.06 7.64
C ALA A 170 12.16 8.30 8.53
N ARG A 171 11.92 8.16 9.85
CA ARG A 171 12.09 9.24 10.83
C ARG A 171 13.54 9.51 11.20
N THR A 172 14.41 8.51 11.10
CA THR A 172 15.82 8.60 11.54
C THR A 172 16.77 8.91 10.40
N ILE A 173 16.39 8.57 9.17
CA ILE A 173 17.20 8.85 7.99
C ILE A 173 17.13 10.35 7.69
N PRO A 174 18.31 11.05 7.59
CA PRO A 174 18.30 12.46 7.23
C PRO A 174 17.66 12.67 5.86
N PRO A 175 17.11 13.87 5.63
CA PRO A 175 16.56 14.23 4.32
C PRO A 175 17.56 13.96 3.22
N HIS A 176 17.07 13.44 2.09
CA HIS A 176 17.91 13.17 0.95
C HIS A 176 18.65 14.42 0.50
N GLU A 177 19.99 14.38 0.54
CA GLU A 177 20.83 15.44 0.01
C GLU A 177 20.88 15.35 -1.50
N THR A 178 20.39 16.37 -2.18
CA THR A 178 20.50 16.49 -3.64
C THR A 178 21.94 16.89 -4.01
N GLY A 179 22.48 16.29 -5.09
CA GLY A 179 23.80 16.63 -5.59
C GLY A 179 24.93 15.69 -5.16
N ARG A 180 24.59 14.43 -4.87
CA ARG A 180 25.57 13.37 -4.65
C ARG A 180 26.43 13.16 -5.91
N ASP A 181 27.67 12.72 -5.74
CA ASP A 181 28.61 12.45 -6.84
C ASP A 181 28.10 11.39 -7.84
N ILE A 182 27.23 10.48 -7.38
CA ILE A 182 26.66 9.40 -8.18
C ILE A 182 25.13 9.41 -8.03
N PHE A 183 24.46 9.65 -9.15
CA PHE A 183 23.00 9.60 -9.20
C PHE A 183 22.49 8.16 -9.07
N THR A 184 21.60 7.91 -8.09
CA THR A 184 21.07 6.57 -7.80
C THR A 184 19.59 6.47 -8.21
N LEU A 185 19.32 5.62 -9.19
CA LEU A 185 17.98 5.29 -9.67
C LEU A 185 17.48 4.03 -8.98
N LEU A 186 16.32 4.11 -8.30
CA LEU A 186 15.58 2.95 -7.81
C LEU A 186 14.52 2.53 -8.84
N VAL A 187 14.47 1.25 -9.18
CA VAL A 187 13.46 0.68 -10.09
C VAL A 187 12.71 -0.44 -9.38
N MET A 188 11.37 -0.38 -9.36
CA MET A 188 10.56 -1.43 -8.73
C MET A 188 9.18 -1.59 -9.37
N GLY A 189 8.89 -2.81 -9.82
CA GLY A 189 7.62 -3.18 -10.46
C GLY A 189 6.52 -3.65 -9.50
N GLY A 190 6.83 -3.77 -8.19
CA GLY A 190 5.98 -4.41 -7.18
C GLY A 190 6.24 -5.92 -7.09
N SER A 191 5.49 -6.62 -6.22
CA SER A 191 5.75 -8.01 -5.82
C SER A 191 5.73 -9.05 -6.96
N ARG A 192 5.13 -8.72 -8.11
CA ARG A 192 5.08 -9.61 -9.29
C ARG A 192 6.06 -9.22 -10.38
N GLY A 193 6.82 -8.12 -10.17
CA GLY A 193 7.63 -7.52 -11.21
C GLY A 193 6.79 -6.71 -12.22
N ALA A 194 7.46 -6.16 -13.22
CA ALA A 194 6.82 -5.38 -14.29
C ALA A 194 7.68 -5.51 -15.56
N HIS A 195 7.55 -6.62 -16.27
CA HIS A 195 8.43 -7.02 -17.38
C HIS A 195 8.71 -5.88 -18.36
N ARG A 196 7.67 -5.26 -18.94
CA ARG A 196 7.85 -4.14 -19.88
C ARG A 196 8.57 -2.94 -19.26
N LEU A 197 8.29 -2.63 -17.99
CA LEU A 197 8.98 -1.55 -17.29
C LEU A 197 10.45 -1.90 -17.06
N ASN A 198 10.74 -3.14 -16.64
CA ASN A 198 12.10 -3.62 -16.43
C ASN A 198 12.92 -3.52 -17.71
N ASP A 199 12.37 -3.95 -18.85
CA ASP A 199 13.04 -3.90 -20.15
C ASP A 199 13.33 -2.46 -20.61
N LEU A 200 12.32 -1.57 -20.54
CA LEU A 200 12.49 -0.19 -20.97
C LEU A 200 13.48 0.57 -20.09
N VAL A 201 13.39 0.40 -18.77
CA VAL A 201 14.29 1.10 -17.83
C VAL A 201 15.72 0.57 -17.97
N SER A 202 15.92 -0.74 -18.09
CA SER A 202 17.25 -1.29 -18.25
C SER A 202 17.92 -0.81 -19.54
N ALA A 203 17.18 -0.77 -20.65
CA ALA A 203 17.68 -0.24 -21.92
C ALA A 203 18.02 1.26 -21.81
N ALA A 204 17.18 2.07 -21.15
CA ALA A 204 17.45 3.49 -20.95
C ALA A 204 18.71 3.73 -20.10
N VAL A 205 18.86 2.99 -19.00
CA VAL A 205 20.04 3.07 -18.13
C VAL A 205 21.31 2.70 -18.86
N ILE A 206 21.29 1.63 -19.68
CA ILE A 206 22.44 1.22 -20.50
C ILE A 206 22.80 2.32 -21.51
N GLN A 207 21.82 2.94 -22.14
CA GLN A 207 22.03 4.06 -23.06
C GLN A 207 22.65 5.28 -22.36
N ILE A 208 22.13 5.64 -21.16
CA ILE A 208 22.64 6.73 -20.33
C ILE A 208 24.10 6.46 -19.92
N HIS A 209 24.41 5.23 -19.49
CA HIS A 209 25.76 4.83 -19.11
C HIS A 209 26.73 4.92 -20.30
N LYS A 210 26.36 4.42 -21.49
CA LYS A 210 27.12 4.54 -22.73
C LYS A 210 27.34 5.98 -23.18
N GLY A 211 26.41 6.89 -22.82
CA GLY A 211 26.52 8.34 -23.00
C GLY A 211 27.48 9.03 -22.01
N GLY A 212 28.18 8.26 -21.16
CA GLY A 212 29.17 8.77 -20.20
C GLY A 212 28.60 9.33 -18.88
N HIS A 213 27.31 9.18 -18.62
CA HIS A 213 26.73 9.60 -17.37
C HIS A 213 27.03 8.63 -16.22
N ARG A 214 27.33 9.16 -15.04
CA ARG A 214 27.59 8.37 -13.82
C ARG A 214 26.26 8.05 -13.12
N ILE A 215 25.74 6.86 -13.36
CA ILE A 215 24.48 6.37 -12.77
C ILE A 215 24.71 5.07 -12.01
N ARG A 216 24.12 4.96 -10.82
CA ARG A 216 23.97 3.71 -10.07
C ARG A 216 22.50 3.29 -10.12
N VAL A 217 22.26 1.99 -10.24
CA VAL A 217 20.88 1.46 -10.29
C VAL A 217 20.65 0.44 -9.18
N ILE A 218 19.53 0.55 -8.49
CA ILE A 218 18.98 -0.50 -7.63
C ILE A 218 17.69 -0.96 -8.29
N HIS A 219 17.69 -2.21 -8.81
CA HIS A 219 16.57 -2.72 -9.63
C HIS A 219 15.91 -3.94 -8.99
N LEU A 220 14.70 -3.78 -8.49
CA LEU A 220 13.88 -4.85 -7.92
C LEU A 220 12.94 -5.38 -9.03
N THR A 221 13.42 -6.40 -9.73
CA THR A 221 12.85 -6.86 -11.01
C THR A 221 11.67 -7.81 -10.88
N GLY A 222 11.51 -8.47 -9.71
CA GLY A 222 10.73 -9.70 -9.60
C GLY A 222 11.53 -10.92 -10.08
N VAL A 223 11.07 -12.11 -9.68
CA VAL A 223 11.80 -13.38 -9.93
C VAL A 223 12.01 -13.67 -11.42
N ALA A 224 11.01 -13.33 -12.25
CA ALA A 224 11.03 -13.70 -13.67
C ALA A 224 12.14 -13.01 -14.49
N ASP A 225 12.45 -11.76 -14.14
CA ASP A 225 13.35 -10.93 -14.97
C ASP A 225 14.75 -10.75 -14.36
N GLU A 226 14.98 -11.21 -13.12
CA GLU A 226 16.22 -10.94 -12.38
C GLU A 226 17.48 -11.35 -13.16
N ALA A 227 17.53 -12.57 -13.65
CA ALA A 227 18.71 -13.09 -14.35
C ALA A 227 18.99 -12.32 -15.64
N THR A 228 17.94 -12.03 -16.41
CA THR A 228 18.04 -11.31 -17.69
C THR A 228 18.52 -9.88 -17.50
N ILE A 229 17.92 -9.14 -16.56
CA ILE A 229 18.28 -7.75 -16.29
C ILE A 229 19.68 -7.64 -15.66
N ARG A 230 20.01 -8.55 -14.73
CA ARG A 230 21.36 -8.62 -14.14
C ARG A 230 22.43 -8.79 -15.22
N LYS A 231 22.21 -9.75 -16.12
CA LYS A 231 23.14 -10.00 -17.23
C LYS A 231 23.25 -8.78 -18.13
N ALA A 232 22.17 -8.15 -18.53
CA ALA A 232 22.18 -6.97 -19.38
C ALA A 232 23.03 -5.82 -18.81
N TYR A 233 22.88 -5.54 -17.50
CA TYR A 233 23.70 -4.52 -16.82
C TYR A 233 25.18 -4.93 -16.72
N GLN A 234 25.50 -6.20 -16.43
CA GLN A 234 26.86 -6.70 -16.36
C GLN A 234 27.57 -6.59 -17.72
N ASP A 235 26.91 -7.03 -18.80
CA ASP A 235 27.47 -6.97 -20.16
C ASP A 235 27.73 -5.52 -20.62
N ALA A 236 26.95 -4.56 -20.10
CA ALA A 236 27.10 -3.13 -20.38
C ALA A 236 28.03 -2.38 -19.40
N GLY A 237 28.54 -3.03 -18.36
CA GLY A 237 29.38 -2.39 -17.33
C GLY A 237 28.68 -1.39 -16.44
N VAL A 238 27.35 -1.48 -16.31
CA VAL A 238 26.55 -0.57 -15.46
C VAL A 238 26.73 -0.90 -13.98
N ASN A 239 26.92 0.10 -13.13
CA ASN A 239 26.92 -0.06 -11.68
C ASN A 239 25.49 -0.34 -11.19
N ALA A 240 25.12 -1.60 -11.07
CA ALA A 240 23.76 -2.02 -10.72
C ALA A 240 23.73 -3.07 -9.61
N VAL A 241 22.79 -2.89 -8.66
CA VAL A 241 22.33 -3.91 -7.71
C VAL A 241 21.01 -4.43 -8.22
N VAL A 242 20.93 -5.71 -8.57
CA VAL A 242 19.73 -6.35 -9.11
C VAL A 242 19.26 -7.44 -8.17
N SER A 243 18.01 -7.42 -7.76
CA SER A 243 17.37 -8.43 -6.91
C SER A 243 15.94 -8.70 -7.38
N ALA A 244 15.46 -9.92 -7.18
CA ALA A 244 14.05 -10.23 -7.41
C ALA A 244 13.13 -9.47 -6.44
N PHE A 245 13.53 -9.39 -5.18
CA PHE A 245 12.78 -8.80 -4.08
C PHE A 245 13.74 -8.37 -2.98
N GLU A 246 13.35 -7.34 -2.20
CA GLU A 246 14.08 -6.91 -1.02
C GLU A 246 13.13 -6.76 0.17
N GLN A 247 13.57 -7.24 1.33
CA GLN A 247 12.81 -7.12 2.57
C GLN A 247 13.11 -5.82 3.31
N ASP A 248 14.38 -5.43 3.37
CA ASP A 248 14.81 -4.18 3.98
C ASP A 248 14.87 -3.06 2.95
N MET A 249 13.75 -2.39 2.79
CA MET A 249 13.62 -1.27 1.85
C MET A 249 14.19 0.05 2.37
N ALA A 250 14.46 0.17 3.67
CA ALA A 250 14.88 1.43 4.26
C ALA A 250 16.20 1.96 3.68
N PRO A 251 17.30 1.20 3.60
CA PRO A 251 18.55 1.67 3.00
C PRO A 251 18.40 1.93 1.49
N ILE A 252 17.48 1.25 0.82
CA ILE A 252 17.21 1.43 -0.61
C ILE A 252 16.54 2.78 -0.86
N TYR A 253 15.46 3.10 -0.12
CA TYR A 253 14.82 4.40 -0.22
C TYR A 253 15.76 5.53 0.17
N ALA A 254 16.57 5.35 1.22
CA ALA A 254 17.56 6.33 1.64
C ALA A 254 18.65 6.61 0.60
N ALA A 255 18.99 5.62 -0.22
CA ALA A 255 20.01 5.75 -1.27
C ALA A 255 19.47 6.36 -2.56
N ALA A 256 18.16 6.29 -2.82
CA ALA A 256 17.57 6.65 -4.10
C ALA A 256 17.42 8.17 -4.29
N ASP A 257 17.91 8.71 -5.40
CA ASP A 257 17.63 10.09 -5.82
C ASP A 257 16.26 10.22 -6.47
N ILE A 258 15.85 9.18 -7.20
CA ILE A 258 14.50 9.05 -7.78
C ILE A 258 14.12 7.58 -7.88
N ALA A 259 12.83 7.29 -7.76
CA ALA A 259 12.28 5.96 -8.05
C ALA A 259 11.49 5.94 -9.36
N ILE A 260 11.58 4.85 -10.12
CA ILE A 260 10.64 4.53 -11.21
C ILE A 260 9.86 3.29 -10.78
N CYS A 261 8.54 3.44 -10.58
CA CYS A 261 7.79 2.38 -9.93
C CYS A 261 6.30 2.35 -10.30
N ARG A 262 5.60 1.31 -9.85
CA ARG A 262 4.13 1.25 -9.84
C ARG A 262 3.57 2.12 -8.73
N SER A 263 2.26 2.45 -8.80
CA SER A 263 1.55 3.32 -7.86
C SER A 263 0.57 2.57 -6.94
N GLY A 264 1.03 1.43 -6.39
CA GLY A 264 0.31 0.75 -5.32
C GLY A 264 0.26 1.62 -4.04
N ALA A 265 -0.81 1.50 -3.25
CA ALA A 265 -1.01 2.33 -2.07
C ALA A 265 0.17 2.28 -1.06
N SER A 266 0.72 1.09 -0.81
CA SER A 266 1.89 0.95 0.08
C SER A 266 3.12 1.65 -0.50
N THR A 267 3.38 1.49 -1.81
CA THR A 267 4.48 2.17 -2.49
C THR A 267 4.34 3.69 -2.40
N CYS A 268 3.11 4.21 -2.62
CA CYS A 268 2.85 5.64 -2.47
C CYS A 268 3.17 6.14 -1.05
N ALA A 269 2.73 5.41 -0.02
CA ALA A 269 2.98 5.78 1.37
C ALA A 269 4.48 5.73 1.72
N GLU A 270 5.17 4.67 1.33
CA GLU A 270 6.60 4.49 1.58
C GLU A 270 7.42 5.60 0.89
N LEU A 271 7.10 5.94 -0.37
CA LEU A 271 7.75 7.05 -1.08
C LEU A 271 7.54 8.40 -0.39
N LEU A 272 6.32 8.66 0.14
CA LEU A 272 6.03 9.88 0.91
C LEU A 272 6.85 9.94 2.19
N ASP A 273 6.87 8.85 2.98
CA ASP A 273 7.54 8.81 4.28
C ASP A 273 9.06 8.95 4.15
N PHE A 274 9.65 8.36 3.10
CA PHE A 274 11.07 8.54 2.79
C PHE A 274 11.38 9.78 1.95
N ALA A 275 10.36 10.53 1.55
CA ALA A 275 10.48 11.72 0.70
C ALA A 275 11.24 11.46 -0.62
N VAL A 276 11.07 10.27 -1.20
CA VAL A 276 11.71 9.88 -2.46
C VAL A 276 10.90 10.39 -3.65
N PRO A 277 11.45 11.28 -4.49
CA PRO A 277 10.81 11.65 -5.76
C PRO A 277 10.57 10.43 -6.63
N ALA A 278 9.50 10.41 -7.43
CA ALA A 278 9.25 9.26 -8.27
C ALA A 278 8.62 9.61 -9.62
N LEU A 279 8.96 8.80 -10.63
CA LEU A 279 8.16 8.62 -11.82
C LEU A 279 7.25 7.40 -11.58
N GLN A 280 5.98 7.64 -11.43
CA GLN A 280 4.99 6.56 -11.27
C GLN A 280 4.46 6.11 -12.62
N VAL A 281 4.55 4.82 -12.87
CA VAL A 281 4.02 4.13 -14.05
C VAL A 281 2.92 3.19 -13.58
N PRO A 282 1.65 3.65 -13.52
CA PRO A 282 0.55 2.85 -13.02
C PRO A 282 0.40 1.53 -13.77
N TYR A 283 0.03 0.46 -13.05
CA TYR A 283 -0.22 -0.85 -13.65
C TYR A 283 -1.46 -0.80 -14.54
N PRO A 284 -1.36 -1.11 -15.85
CA PRO A 284 -2.46 -0.91 -16.81
C PRO A 284 -3.70 -1.76 -16.52
N GLU A 285 -3.50 -2.96 -15.94
CA GLU A 285 -4.59 -3.90 -15.65
C GLU A 285 -5.08 -3.78 -14.19
N ALA A 286 -4.75 -2.68 -13.51
CA ALA A 286 -5.21 -2.44 -12.16
C ALA A 286 -6.74 -2.34 -12.12
N THR A 287 -7.37 -3.10 -11.23
CA THR A 287 -8.85 -3.12 -11.11
C THR A 287 -9.41 -1.71 -10.99
N LYS A 288 -10.30 -1.32 -11.89
CA LYS A 288 -10.87 0.03 -11.98
C LYS A 288 -9.81 1.15 -12.09
N ASP A 289 -8.64 0.84 -12.61
CA ASP A 289 -7.54 1.80 -12.80
C ASP A 289 -7.12 2.52 -11.51
N HIS A 290 -7.25 1.86 -10.34
CA HIS A 290 -6.99 2.48 -9.04
C HIS A 290 -5.56 3.00 -8.89
N GLN A 291 -4.58 2.36 -9.56
CA GLN A 291 -3.20 2.84 -9.52
C GLN A 291 -3.03 4.19 -10.23
N MET A 292 -3.70 4.40 -11.36
CA MET A 292 -3.70 5.70 -12.04
C MET A 292 -4.25 6.80 -11.15
N VAL A 293 -5.34 6.52 -10.45
CA VAL A 293 -5.96 7.51 -9.57
C VAL A 293 -5.10 7.81 -8.34
N ASN A 294 -4.43 6.80 -7.76
CA ASN A 294 -3.43 7.00 -6.71
C ASN A 294 -2.29 7.90 -7.20
N ALA A 295 -1.73 7.58 -8.38
CA ALA A 295 -0.63 8.34 -8.98
C ALA A 295 -1.02 9.80 -9.23
N ARG A 296 -2.22 10.05 -9.78
CA ARG A 296 -2.71 11.42 -10.03
C ARG A 296 -2.92 12.22 -8.75
N ALA A 297 -3.33 11.59 -7.65
CA ALA A 297 -3.40 12.26 -6.35
C ALA A 297 -2.01 12.67 -5.83
N MET A 298 -1.00 11.84 -6.04
CA MET A 298 0.40 12.13 -5.71
C MET A 298 0.99 13.21 -6.60
N GLU A 299 0.71 13.16 -7.91
CA GLU A 299 1.15 14.17 -8.90
C GLU A 299 0.56 15.54 -8.61
N LYS A 300 -0.74 15.61 -8.30
CA LYS A 300 -1.40 16.86 -7.89
C LYS A 300 -0.75 17.52 -6.68
N ALA A 301 -0.17 16.72 -5.79
CA ALA A 301 0.60 17.21 -4.65
C ALA A 301 2.02 17.66 -5.03
N GLY A 302 2.47 17.40 -6.25
CA GLY A 302 3.84 17.69 -6.71
C GLY A 302 4.88 16.69 -6.22
N ALA A 303 4.47 15.57 -5.63
CA ALA A 303 5.36 14.57 -5.05
C ALA A 303 5.95 13.62 -6.10
N VAL A 304 5.24 13.39 -7.20
CA VAL A 304 5.64 12.46 -8.27
C VAL A 304 5.29 13.03 -9.64
N ASP A 305 5.93 12.48 -10.67
CA ASP A 305 5.46 12.58 -12.06
C ASP A 305 4.73 11.28 -12.44
N VAL A 306 3.82 11.35 -13.39
CA VAL A 306 3.00 10.19 -13.81
C VAL A 306 3.02 10.03 -15.32
N VAL A 307 3.32 8.82 -15.77
CA VAL A 307 3.22 8.45 -17.18
C VAL A 307 2.52 7.10 -17.33
N PRO A 308 1.49 6.99 -18.18
CA PRO A 308 0.90 5.70 -18.51
C PRO A 308 1.93 4.80 -19.20
N GLU A 309 1.92 3.49 -18.90
CA GLU A 309 2.91 2.57 -19.48
C GLU A 309 2.87 2.55 -21.02
N ARG A 310 1.70 2.74 -21.64
CA ARG A 310 1.55 2.81 -23.11
C ARG A 310 2.30 3.98 -23.74
N ASP A 311 2.50 5.06 -22.98
CA ASP A 311 3.11 6.31 -23.45
C ASP A 311 4.63 6.32 -23.18
N LEU A 312 5.17 5.27 -22.49
CA LEU A 312 6.59 5.09 -22.29
C LEU A 312 7.27 4.65 -23.58
N SER A 313 8.33 5.37 -23.95
CA SER A 313 9.30 4.96 -24.98
C SER A 313 10.72 5.08 -24.46
N LEU A 314 11.63 4.34 -25.07
CA LEU A 314 13.05 4.38 -24.70
C LEU A 314 13.66 5.79 -24.80
N PRO A 315 13.46 6.57 -25.89
CA PRO A 315 13.99 7.93 -25.97
C PRO A 315 13.41 8.84 -24.86
N TRP A 316 12.10 8.82 -24.67
CA TRP A 316 11.44 9.64 -23.66
C TRP A 316 11.97 9.35 -22.25
N LEU A 317 12.12 8.06 -21.92
CA LEU A 317 12.59 7.65 -20.60
C LEU A 317 14.05 8.02 -20.37
N THR A 318 14.89 7.88 -21.39
CA THR A 318 16.30 8.31 -21.37
C THR A 318 16.39 9.82 -21.10
N ASP A 319 15.66 10.63 -21.86
CA ASP A 319 15.65 12.09 -21.70
C ASP A 319 15.11 12.51 -20.34
N TYR A 320 14.06 11.83 -19.84
CA TYR A 320 13.50 12.08 -18.51
C TYR A 320 14.52 11.85 -17.40
N ILE A 321 15.23 10.70 -17.41
CA ILE A 321 16.22 10.36 -16.39
C ILE A 321 17.39 11.34 -16.45
N VAL A 322 17.93 11.64 -17.65
CA VAL A 322 19.01 12.62 -17.84
C VAL A 322 18.57 14.00 -17.36
N GLY A 323 17.35 14.42 -17.69
CA GLY A 323 16.79 15.68 -17.21
C GLY A 323 16.71 15.76 -15.67
N CYS A 324 16.38 14.66 -14.99
CA CYS A 324 16.41 14.58 -13.53
C CYS A 324 17.85 14.70 -12.98
N MET A 325 18.83 14.07 -13.63
CA MET A 325 20.25 14.17 -13.24
C MET A 325 20.77 15.59 -13.35
N GLN A 326 20.34 16.32 -14.38
CA GLN A 326 20.79 17.70 -14.67
C GLN A 326 20.05 18.78 -13.88
N THR A 327 18.92 18.43 -13.25
CA THR A 327 18.05 19.39 -12.55
C THR A 327 17.76 18.98 -11.10
N PRO A 328 18.77 18.95 -10.23
CA PRO A 328 18.59 18.50 -8.83
C PRO A 328 17.55 19.32 -8.05
N GLY A 329 17.38 20.59 -8.37
CA GLY A 329 16.34 21.45 -7.77
C GLY A 329 14.90 20.98 -8.06
N ARG A 330 14.65 20.23 -9.14
CA ARG A 330 13.36 19.60 -9.42
C ARG A 330 13.09 18.48 -8.41
N LEU A 331 14.05 17.59 -8.21
CA LEU A 331 13.93 16.49 -7.27
C LEU A 331 13.79 16.97 -5.83
N ALA A 332 14.50 18.05 -5.46
CA ALA A 332 14.35 18.68 -4.15
C ALA A 332 12.93 19.20 -3.90
N ARG A 333 12.29 19.82 -4.91
CA ARG A 333 10.88 20.26 -4.79
C ARG A 333 9.92 19.08 -4.65
N MET A 334 10.09 18.01 -5.43
CA MET A 334 9.27 16.79 -5.33
C MET A 334 9.43 16.12 -3.95
N SER A 335 10.66 16.04 -3.43
CA SER A 335 10.96 15.53 -2.10
C SER A 335 10.28 16.37 -0.99
N ALA A 336 10.33 17.71 -1.11
CA ALA A 336 9.66 18.61 -0.17
C ALA A 336 8.12 18.42 -0.20
N ALA A 337 7.53 18.28 -1.39
CA ALA A 337 6.11 17.99 -1.56
C ALA A 337 5.73 16.63 -0.95
N SER A 338 6.56 15.61 -1.12
CA SER A 338 6.35 14.30 -0.48
C SER A 338 6.30 14.43 1.05
N ARG A 339 7.26 15.14 1.65
CA ARG A 339 7.30 15.38 3.11
C ARG A 339 6.06 16.10 3.63
N SER A 340 5.58 17.10 2.90
CA SER A 340 4.40 17.86 3.31
C SER A 340 3.12 17.03 3.32
N ARG A 341 3.09 15.93 2.56
CA ARG A 341 1.96 15.02 2.44
C ARG A 341 2.13 13.73 3.25
N ALA A 342 3.33 13.45 3.74
CA ALA A 342 3.60 12.27 4.56
C ALA A 342 2.76 12.29 5.83
N MET A 343 2.05 11.20 6.09
CA MET A 343 1.26 10.99 7.30
C MET A 343 2.07 10.18 8.30
N GLN A 344 3.03 10.84 8.92
CA GLN A 344 3.83 10.21 9.97
C GLN A 344 2.92 9.59 11.03
N SER A 345 3.24 8.36 11.46
CA SER A 345 2.44 7.63 12.45
C SER A 345 1.05 7.20 11.96
N ALA A 346 0.91 6.82 10.69
CA ALA A 346 -0.37 6.35 10.16
C ALA A 346 -0.95 5.17 10.98
N ALA A 347 -0.11 4.23 11.42
CA ALA A 347 -0.53 3.12 12.29
C ALA A 347 -1.05 3.59 13.64
N GLU A 348 -0.39 4.58 14.25
CA GLU A 348 -0.78 5.21 15.51
C GLU A 348 -2.11 5.98 15.37
N SER A 349 -2.26 6.72 14.26
CA SER A 349 -3.48 7.49 13.96
C SER A 349 -4.67 6.56 13.78
N LEU A 350 -4.50 5.46 13.02
CA LEU A 350 -5.54 4.47 12.82
C LEU A 350 -5.86 3.72 14.13
N ALA A 351 -4.87 3.35 14.92
CA ALA A 351 -5.06 2.72 16.22
C ALA A 351 -5.83 3.64 17.18
N SER A 352 -5.53 4.92 17.21
CA SER A 352 -6.24 5.91 18.03
C SER A 352 -7.71 6.06 17.61
N LEU A 353 -7.99 6.10 16.31
CA LEU A 353 -9.36 6.09 15.79
C LEU A 353 -10.14 4.84 16.22
N VAL A 354 -9.51 3.65 16.13
CA VAL A 354 -10.12 2.38 16.56
C VAL A 354 -10.47 2.41 18.05
N ILE A 355 -9.58 2.95 18.89
CA ILE A 355 -9.81 3.09 20.33
C ILE A 355 -10.96 4.04 20.62
N GLN A 356 -11.00 5.22 19.99
CA GLN A 356 -12.09 6.19 20.15
C GLN A 356 -13.46 5.60 19.76
N VAL A 357 -13.49 4.85 18.66
CA VAL A 357 -14.72 4.16 18.23
C VAL A 357 -15.12 3.07 19.22
N GLY A 358 -14.16 2.27 19.70
CA GLY A 358 -14.42 1.20 20.68
C GLY A 358 -14.92 1.72 22.03
N ASN A 359 -14.45 2.88 22.48
CA ASN A 359 -14.89 3.57 23.68
C ASN A 359 -16.24 4.30 23.50
N GLY A 360 -16.77 4.39 22.28
CA GLY A 360 -17.97 5.17 21.98
C GLY A 360 -17.76 6.70 22.05
N GLU A 361 -16.52 7.16 21.89
CA GLU A 361 -16.13 8.57 21.92
C GLU A 361 -16.20 9.23 20.53
N TYR A 362 -16.13 8.43 19.46
CA TYR A 362 -16.18 8.93 18.08
C TYR A 362 -17.52 9.59 17.76
N GLY A 363 -17.47 10.82 17.23
CA GLY A 363 -18.68 11.61 16.89
C GLY A 363 -19.34 12.32 18.08
N ARG A 364 -18.76 12.27 19.27
CA ARG A 364 -19.23 13.02 20.46
C ARG A 364 -18.55 14.37 20.64
N THR A 365 -17.65 14.74 19.74
CA THR A 365 -17.07 16.09 19.79
C THR A 365 -18.11 17.09 19.32
N VAL A 366 -18.60 17.85 20.26
CA VAL A 366 -19.54 18.99 20.16
C VAL A 366 -18.96 20.08 19.27
#